data_9c55a6fd027e11c29a3f72c5a6f61ea5
#
_entry.id   9c55a6fd027e11c29a3f72c5a6f61ea5
#
_cell.length_a   1.000
_cell.length_b   1.000
_cell.length_c   1.000
_cell.angle_alpha   90.00
_cell.angle_beta   90.00
_cell.angle_gamma   90.00
#
_symmetry.space_group_name_H-M   'P 1'
#
loop_
_entity.id
_entity.type
_entity.pdbx_description
1 polymer ?
#
loop_
_entity_poly.entity_id
_entity_poly.type
_entity_poly.pdbx_seq_one_letter_code
_entity_poly.pdbx_strand_id
1 'polypeptide(L)'
;MFANRVLSGMRPTGVLHLGHYHGVLKNWVKLQHEYECLYFVADWHALTTHYDTPEVIEQNVWEMVIDWLASGVDPAQSTLFIQSRVPEHAELHLLLSMVTPLGWLERIPTFKDQQEKIGRASCRERV
;
A
#
# COMPACT_ATOMS: atom_id res chain seq x y z
N MET A 1 25.46 -10.76 -7.29
CA MET A 1 25.24 -9.40 -6.75
C MET A 1 23.75 -9.14 -6.96
N PHE A 2 22.97 -8.89 -5.92
CA PHE A 2 21.56 -8.55 -6.11
C PHE A 2 21.50 -7.17 -6.77
N ALA A 3 20.73 -7.06 -7.87
CA ALA A 3 20.47 -5.77 -8.49
C ALA A 3 19.81 -4.83 -7.46
N ASN A 4 20.14 -3.56 -7.49
CA ASN A 4 19.45 -2.57 -6.67
C ASN A 4 17.99 -2.49 -7.13
N ARG A 5 17.07 -2.76 -6.21
CA ARG A 5 15.62 -2.80 -6.46
C ARG A 5 14.92 -1.70 -5.70
N VAL A 6 13.90 -1.14 -6.32
CA VAL A 6 13.00 -0.18 -5.67
C VAL A 6 11.64 -0.85 -5.52
N LEU A 7 11.17 -1.01 -4.29
CA LEU A 7 9.82 -1.43 -3.97
C LEU A 7 9.05 -0.24 -3.39
N SER A 8 7.95 0.13 -4.01
CA SER A 8 7.10 1.21 -3.52
C SER A 8 5.63 0.94 -3.85
N GLY A 9 4.71 1.44 -3.04
CA GLY A 9 3.30 1.22 -3.25
C GLY A 9 2.42 2.37 -2.77
N MET A 10 1.18 2.37 -3.24
CA MET A 10 0.14 3.30 -2.81
C MET A 10 -1.10 2.55 -2.36
N ARG A 11 -1.82 3.12 -1.39
CA ARG A 11 -3.12 2.62 -0.95
C ARG A 11 -4.23 3.16 -1.84
N PRO A 12 -5.14 2.32 -2.37
CA PRO A 12 -6.25 2.75 -3.21
C PRO A 12 -7.40 3.31 -2.35
N THR A 13 -7.15 4.43 -1.68
CA THR A 13 -8.09 5.07 -0.74
C THR A 13 -8.89 6.21 -1.35
N GLY A 14 -8.84 6.40 -2.65
CA GLY A 14 -9.56 7.43 -3.41
C GLY A 14 -8.80 7.92 -4.63
N VAL A 15 -9.36 8.91 -5.30
CA VAL A 15 -8.81 9.53 -6.51
C VAL A 15 -7.45 10.18 -6.22
N LEU A 16 -6.49 10.00 -7.13
CA LEU A 16 -5.19 10.63 -7.02
C LEU A 16 -5.31 12.15 -7.27
N HIS A 17 -4.43 12.90 -6.64
CA HIS A 17 -4.36 14.35 -6.77
C HIS A 17 -2.91 14.80 -7.02
N LEU A 18 -2.72 16.08 -7.33
CA LEU A 18 -1.40 16.66 -7.64
C LEU A 18 -0.32 16.38 -6.58
N GLY A 19 -0.71 16.23 -5.33
CA GLY A 19 0.22 15.83 -4.25
C GLY A 19 0.81 14.43 -4.45
N HIS A 20 0.01 13.47 -4.92
CA HIS A 20 0.49 12.14 -5.26
C HIS A 20 1.42 12.18 -6.49
N TYR A 21 1.07 12.98 -7.50
CA TYR A 21 1.91 13.15 -8.68
C TYR A 21 3.29 13.72 -8.32
N HIS A 22 3.34 14.85 -7.62
CA HIS A 22 4.61 15.49 -7.27
C HIS A 22 5.39 14.75 -6.19
N GLY A 23 4.69 14.14 -5.22
CA GLY A 23 5.31 13.45 -4.10
C GLY A 23 5.83 12.05 -4.45
N VAL A 24 5.19 11.36 -5.38
CA VAL A 24 5.49 9.95 -5.66
C VAL A 24 5.69 9.67 -7.15
N LEU A 25 4.66 9.89 -8.01
CA LEU A 25 4.66 9.40 -9.39
C LEU A 25 5.79 9.99 -10.23
N LYS A 26 6.05 11.28 -10.10
CA LYS A 26 7.17 11.94 -10.78
C LYS A 26 8.53 11.30 -10.45
N ASN A 27 8.68 10.81 -9.23
CA ASN A 27 9.90 10.11 -8.82
C ASN A 27 9.94 8.68 -9.37
N TRP A 28 8.80 7.97 -9.34
CA TRP A 28 8.70 6.63 -9.91
C TRP A 28 9.05 6.59 -11.39
N VAL A 29 8.54 7.56 -12.17
CA VAL A 29 8.85 7.70 -13.61
C VAL A 29 10.36 7.88 -13.85
N LYS A 30 11.09 8.53 -12.94
CA LYS A 30 12.54 8.63 -13.05
C LYS A 30 13.23 7.32 -12.68
N LEU A 31 12.85 6.75 -11.55
CA LEU A 31 13.50 5.57 -10.98
C LEU A 31 13.39 4.35 -11.89
N GLN A 32 12.30 4.20 -12.66
CA GLN A 32 12.12 3.07 -13.58
C GLN A 32 13.19 2.97 -14.67
N HIS A 33 13.90 4.05 -14.96
CA HIS A 33 15.00 4.07 -15.94
C HIS A 33 16.36 3.76 -15.34
N GLU A 34 16.47 3.76 -14.00
CA GLU A 34 17.73 3.60 -13.29
C GLU A 34 17.79 2.29 -12.49
N TYR A 35 16.63 1.77 -12.06
CA TYR A 35 16.53 0.63 -11.16
C TYR A 35 15.47 -0.39 -11.64
N GLU A 36 15.60 -1.62 -11.15
CA GLU A 36 14.52 -2.61 -11.23
C GLU A 36 13.41 -2.18 -10.26
N CYS A 37 12.33 -1.63 -10.80
CA CYS A 37 11.24 -1.08 -10.01
C CYS A 37 10.04 -2.03 -9.91
N LEU A 38 9.53 -2.18 -8.69
CA LEU A 38 8.33 -2.95 -8.36
C LEU A 38 7.35 -1.98 -7.68
N TYR A 39 6.27 -1.63 -8.37
CA TYR A 39 5.24 -0.73 -7.86
C TYR A 39 3.95 -1.49 -7.61
N PHE A 40 3.37 -1.32 -6.44
CA PHE A 40 2.19 -2.10 -6.08
C PHE A 40 1.03 -1.27 -5.52
N VAL A 41 -0.16 -1.74 -5.81
CA VAL A 41 -1.38 -1.25 -5.17
C VAL A 41 -1.55 -1.99 -3.85
N ALA A 42 -1.52 -1.25 -2.75
CA ALA A 42 -1.59 -1.76 -1.39
C ALA A 42 -3.06 -1.91 -0.93
N ASP A 43 -3.79 -2.83 -1.56
CA ASP A 43 -5.22 -3.07 -1.32
C ASP A 43 -5.48 -3.66 0.08
N TRP A 44 -4.72 -4.65 0.52
CA TRP A 44 -4.83 -5.17 1.89
C TRP A 44 -4.51 -4.08 2.93
N HIS A 45 -3.54 -3.24 2.63
CA HIS A 45 -3.20 -2.13 3.52
C HIS A 45 -4.35 -1.10 3.59
N ALA A 46 -5.09 -0.90 2.51
CA ALA A 46 -6.27 -0.04 2.49
C ALA A 46 -7.40 -0.60 3.35
N LEU A 47 -7.58 -1.92 3.39
CA LEU A 47 -8.60 -2.58 4.22
C LEU A 47 -8.44 -2.27 5.71
N THR A 48 -7.24 -1.93 6.19
CA THR A 48 -7.04 -1.56 7.59
C THR A 48 -7.80 -0.30 8.01
N THR A 49 -8.19 0.53 7.06
CA THR A 49 -8.95 1.77 7.29
C THR A 49 -10.31 1.82 6.59
N HIS A 50 -10.58 0.91 5.65
CA HIS A 50 -11.80 0.84 4.82
C HIS A 50 -12.42 -0.57 4.85
N TYR A 51 -12.37 -1.23 6.01
CA TYR A 51 -12.89 -2.58 6.18
C TYR A 51 -14.43 -2.66 6.06
N ASP A 52 -15.12 -1.56 6.26
CA ASP A 52 -16.59 -1.41 6.17
C ASP A 52 -17.10 -1.10 4.75
N THR A 53 -16.20 -0.75 3.83
CA THR A 53 -16.54 -0.41 2.43
C THR A 53 -15.54 -1.03 1.44
N PRO A 54 -15.37 -2.37 1.43
CA PRO A 54 -14.35 -3.04 0.61
C PRO A 54 -14.60 -2.92 -0.90
N GLU A 55 -15.84 -2.77 -1.34
CA GLU A 55 -16.22 -2.61 -2.75
C GLU A 55 -15.64 -1.34 -3.39
N VAL A 56 -15.45 -0.29 -2.60
CA VAL A 56 -14.83 0.96 -3.09
C VAL A 56 -13.35 0.76 -3.43
N ILE A 57 -12.70 -0.18 -2.76
CA ILE A 57 -11.27 -0.45 -2.98
C ILE A 57 -11.04 -0.99 -4.40
N GLU A 58 -11.87 -1.92 -4.89
CA GLU A 58 -11.70 -2.49 -6.22
C GLU A 58 -11.78 -1.42 -7.33
N GLN A 59 -12.75 -0.54 -7.25
CA GLN A 59 -12.86 0.58 -8.20
C GLN A 59 -11.63 1.49 -8.11
N ASN A 60 -11.21 1.85 -6.91
CA ASN A 60 -10.04 2.71 -6.71
C ASN A 60 -8.73 2.07 -7.19
N VAL A 61 -8.61 0.73 -7.17
CA VAL A 61 -7.46 0.01 -7.74
C VAL A 61 -7.34 0.31 -9.24
N TRP A 62 -8.43 0.19 -9.98
CA TRP A 62 -8.43 0.44 -11.42
C TRP A 62 -8.11 1.89 -11.76
N GLU A 63 -8.77 2.83 -11.10
CA GLU A 63 -8.54 4.27 -11.31
C GLU A 63 -7.09 4.64 -11.01
N MET A 64 -6.54 4.14 -9.92
CA MET A 64 -5.15 4.39 -9.52
C MET A 64 -4.15 3.87 -10.55
N VAL A 65 -4.34 2.66 -11.08
CA VAL A 65 -3.43 2.08 -12.09
C VAL A 65 -3.52 2.87 -13.40
N ILE A 66 -4.71 3.30 -13.80
CA ILE A 66 -4.90 4.17 -14.97
C ILE A 66 -4.12 5.48 -14.80
N ASP A 67 -4.21 6.11 -13.63
CA ASP A 67 -3.48 7.35 -13.32
C ASP A 67 -1.96 7.14 -13.32
N TRP A 68 -1.46 6.00 -12.85
CA TRP A 68 -0.03 5.68 -12.92
C TRP A 68 0.46 5.61 -14.37
N LEU A 69 -0.25 4.88 -15.21
CA LEU A 69 0.08 4.73 -16.62
C LEU A 69 0.01 6.10 -17.35
N ALA A 70 -1.05 6.87 -17.09
CA ALA A 70 -1.22 8.20 -17.64
C ALA A 70 -0.12 9.19 -17.20
N SER A 71 0.45 8.98 -16.01
CA SER A 71 1.55 9.78 -15.46
C SER A 71 2.93 9.41 -16.01
N GLY A 72 3.03 8.33 -16.81
CA GLY A 72 4.26 7.89 -17.44
C GLY A 72 4.97 6.71 -16.77
N VAL A 73 4.31 6.02 -15.82
CA VAL A 73 4.80 4.72 -15.34
C VAL A 73 4.64 3.69 -16.46
N ASP A 74 5.74 3.09 -16.87
CA ASP A 74 5.80 2.17 -18.02
C ASP A 74 5.86 0.70 -17.54
N PRO A 75 4.85 -0.12 -17.84
CA PRO A 75 4.85 -1.54 -17.46
C PRO A 75 5.89 -2.39 -18.22
N ALA A 76 6.51 -1.85 -19.27
CA ALA A 76 7.66 -2.49 -19.93
C ALA A 76 8.98 -2.25 -19.18
N GLN A 77 9.05 -1.22 -18.35
CA GLN A 77 10.24 -0.83 -17.57
C GLN A 77 10.13 -1.23 -16.09
N SER A 78 8.91 -1.34 -15.57
CA SER A 78 8.65 -1.61 -14.15
C SER A 78 7.59 -2.70 -13.98
N THR A 79 7.71 -3.47 -12.92
CA THR A 79 6.71 -4.48 -12.55
C THR A 79 5.58 -3.81 -11.75
N LEU A 80 4.35 -3.90 -12.25
CA LEU A 80 3.16 -3.43 -11.54
C LEU A 80 2.38 -4.63 -11.00
N PHE A 81 1.96 -4.58 -9.74
CA PHE A 81 1.16 -5.66 -9.16
C PHE A 81 0.22 -5.18 -8.06
N ILE A 82 -0.73 -6.02 -7.69
CA ILE A 82 -1.65 -5.81 -6.58
C ILE A 82 -1.16 -6.63 -5.39
N GLN A 83 -1.09 -6.05 -4.21
CA GLN A 83 -0.55 -6.68 -3.00
C GLN A 83 -1.25 -8.02 -2.69
N SER A 84 -2.57 -8.09 -2.80
CA SER A 84 -3.35 -9.30 -2.54
C SER A 84 -3.09 -10.46 -3.50
N ARG A 85 -2.39 -10.21 -4.61
CA ARG A 85 -1.97 -11.24 -5.57
C ARG A 85 -0.61 -11.85 -5.23
N VAL A 86 0.03 -11.38 -4.18
CA VAL A 86 1.32 -11.88 -3.66
C VAL A 86 1.10 -12.32 -2.20
N PRO A 87 0.60 -13.56 -1.99
CA PRO A 87 0.23 -14.07 -0.67
C PRO A 87 1.40 -14.10 0.32
N GLU A 88 2.64 -14.15 -0.17
CA GLU A 88 3.87 -14.11 0.63
C GLU A 88 3.97 -12.85 1.50
N HIS A 89 3.33 -11.74 1.11
CA HIS A 89 3.22 -10.56 1.96
C HIS A 89 2.48 -10.85 3.28
N ALA A 90 1.37 -11.59 3.21
CA ALA A 90 0.62 -11.98 4.40
C ALA A 90 1.36 -13.03 5.23
N GLU A 91 2.01 -13.98 4.58
CA GLU A 91 2.81 -15.02 5.24
C GLU A 91 3.98 -14.39 6.00
N LEU A 92 4.73 -13.49 5.35
CA LEU A 92 5.82 -12.77 5.98
C LEU A 92 5.34 -11.89 7.14
N HIS A 93 4.20 -11.21 6.97
CA HIS A 93 3.59 -10.43 8.05
C HIS A 93 3.29 -11.32 9.27
N LEU A 94 2.70 -12.49 9.07
CA LEU A 94 2.41 -13.44 10.13
C LEU A 94 3.69 -13.87 10.87
N LEU A 95 4.73 -14.25 10.12
CA LEU A 95 6.01 -14.68 10.71
C LEU A 95 6.68 -13.54 11.50
N LEU A 96 6.70 -12.33 10.95
CA LEU A 96 7.28 -11.17 11.63
C LEU A 96 6.48 -10.79 12.89
N SER A 97 5.16 -10.96 12.88
CA SER A 97 4.32 -10.67 14.04
C SER A 97 4.64 -11.56 15.24
N MET A 98 5.11 -12.79 15.00
CA MET A 98 5.49 -13.74 16.07
C MET A 98 6.77 -13.32 16.81
N VAL A 99 7.65 -12.58 16.16
CA VAL A 99 8.97 -12.20 16.70
C VAL A 99 9.10 -10.72 17.02
N THR A 100 8.10 -9.91 16.64
CA THR A 100 8.12 -8.46 16.85
C THR A 100 7.60 -8.11 18.25
N PRO A 101 8.41 -7.50 19.12
CA PRO A 101 7.96 -7.08 20.44
C PRO A 101 6.91 -5.97 20.34
N LEU A 102 5.81 -6.07 21.09
CA LEU A 102 4.73 -5.07 21.10
C LEU A 102 5.24 -3.67 21.43
N GLY A 103 6.20 -3.54 22.33
CA GLY A 103 6.79 -2.24 22.69
C GLY A 103 7.51 -1.51 21.54
N TRP A 104 7.86 -2.21 20.45
CA TRP A 104 8.37 -1.55 19.24
C TRP A 104 7.24 -0.88 18.46
N LEU A 105 6.10 -1.58 18.33
CA LEU A 105 4.92 -1.08 17.64
C LEU A 105 4.31 0.12 18.36
N GLU A 106 4.25 0.09 19.68
CA GLU A 106 3.73 1.18 20.52
C GLU A 106 4.49 2.49 20.41
N ARG A 107 5.72 2.47 19.86
CA ARG A 107 6.50 3.69 19.57
C ARG A 107 6.12 4.35 18.25
N ILE A 108 5.34 3.66 17.41
CA ILE A 108 4.97 4.13 16.07
C ILE A 108 3.63 4.88 16.17
N PRO A 109 3.57 6.19 15.84
CA PRO A 109 2.33 6.96 15.92
C PRO A 109 1.19 6.34 15.11
N THR A 110 1.46 5.90 13.89
CA THR A 110 0.47 5.26 13.01
C THR A 110 -0.14 4.00 13.63
N PHE A 111 0.63 3.24 14.41
CA PHE A 111 0.11 2.06 15.11
C PHE A 111 -0.90 2.46 16.19
N LYS A 112 -0.62 3.51 16.95
CA LYS A 112 -1.54 4.05 17.98
C LYS A 112 -2.84 4.55 17.35
N ASP A 113 -2.75 5.31 16.26
CA ASP A 113 -3.91 5.79 15.51
C ASP A 113 -4.78 4.64 14.99
N GLN A 114 -4.16 3.56 14.54
CA GLN A 114 -4.85 2.36 14.08
C GLN A 114 -5.56 1.64 15.24
N GLN A 115 -4.91 1.48 16.40
CA GLN A 115 -5.53 0.87 17.57
C GLN A 115 -6.78 1.64 18.02
N GLU A 116 -6.73 2.97 18.01
CA GLU A 116 -7.90 3.80 18.35
C GLU A 116 -9.07 3.60 17.38
N LYS A 117 -8.79 3.48 16.08
CA LYS A 117 -9.80 3.25 15.05
C LYS A 117 -10.44 1.88 15.17
N ILE A 118 -9.64 0.83 15.30
CA ILE A 118 -10.11 -0.56 15.45
C ILE A 118 -10.85 -0.73 16.79
N GLY A 119 -10.33 -0.16 17.87
CA GLY A 119 -10.97 -0.21 19.18
C GLY A 119 -12.36 0.43 19.20
N ARG A 120 -12.57 1.52 18.47
CA ARG A 120 -13.89 2.15 18.31
C ARG A 120 -14.87 1.29 17.49
N ALA A 121 -14.38 0.57 16.49
CA ALA A 121 -15.20 -0.36 15.71
C ALA A 121 -15.67 -1.54 16.56
N SER A 122 -14.79 -2.16 17.34
CA SER A 122 -15.15 -3.30 18.21
C SER A 122 -16.14 -2.92 19.34
N CYS A 123 -16.17 -1.66 19.75
CA CYS A 123 -17.16 -1.15 20.70
C CYS A 123 -18.55 -0.93 20.09
N ARG A 124 -18.66 -0.70 18.78
CA ARG A 124 -19.96 -0.52 18.09
C ARG A 124 -20.69 -1.85 17.84
N GLU A 125 -19.99 -2.95 17.72
CA GLU A 125 -20.58 -4.28 17.50
C GLU A 125 -21.08 -4.98 18.77
N ARG A 126 -20.94 -4.35 19.94
CA ARG A 126 -21.37 -4.91 21.22
C ARG A 126 -22.65 -4.28 21.81
N VAL A 127 -23.45 -3.64 20.97
CA VAL A 127 -24.75 -3.11 21.40
C VAL A 127 -25.87 -3.83 20.67
#